data_63dbc007359a9c96a81d246ffe33e1ec
#
_entry.id   63dbc007359a9c96a81d246ffe33e1ec
#
_cell.length_a   1.000
_cell.length_b   1.000
_cell.length_c   1.000
_cell.angle_alpha   90.00
_cell.angle_beta   90.00
_cell.angle_gamma   90.00
#
_symmetry.space_group_name_H-M   'P 1'
#
loop_
_entity.id
_entity.type
_entity.pdbx_description
1 polymer ?
#
loop_
_entity_poly.entity_id
_entity_poly.type
_entity_poly.pdbx_seq_one_letter_code
_entity_poly.pdbx_strand_id
1 'polypeptide(L)'
;MFLSDAPSGASFRVIKVALGKEVGKRLADMGFTAGTEGAVVRKGFLRGPLQVRIRGYDILIRRFEAAGIEVEPVGDWSAAHDASRFFPWFRRSKK
;
A
#
# COMPACT_ATOMS: atom_id res chain seq x y z
N MET A 1 2.11 11.16 4.88
CA MET A 1 1.68 10.68 3.55
C MET A 1 0.71 9.53 3.74
N PHE A 2 -0.08 9.25 2.73
CA PHE A 2 -1.15 8.28 2.86
C PHE A 2 -0.90 7.07 1.97
N LEU A 3 -1.53 5.96 2.34
CA LEU A 3 -1.35 4.71 1.60
C LEU A 3 -1.68 4.86 0.12
N SER A 4 -2.66 5.72 -0.20
CA SER A 4 -3.02 5.96 -1.59
C SER A 4 -1.88 6.58 -2.41
N ASP A 5 -0.88 7.15 -1.74
CA ASP A 5 0.28 7.74 -2.43
C ASP A 5 1.36 6.71 -2.73
N ALA A 6 1.27 5.52 -2.16
CA ALA A 6 2.32 4.53 -2.30
C ALA A 6 2.29 3.89 -3.68
N PRO A 7 3.44 3.75 -4.33
CA PRO A 7 3.49 3.05 -5.61
C PRO A 7 3.42 1.53 -5.42
N SER A 8 3.12 0.83 -6.51
CA SER A 8 3.16 -0.63 -6.49
C SER A 8 4.55 -1.09 -6.09
N GLY A 9 4.61 -2.09 -5.22
CA GLY A 9 5.88 -2.62 -4.73
C GLY A 9 6.43 -1.91 -3.51
N ALA A 10 5.80 -0.81 -3.09
CA ALA A 10 6.30 -0.04 -1.95
C ALA A 10 5.97 -0.72 -0.63
N SER A 11 6.93 -0.67 0.30
CA SER A 11 6.71 -1.09 1.68
C SER A 11 6.38 0.13 2.53
N PHE A 12 5.54 -0.06 3.52
CA PHE A 12 5.09 1.04 4.36
C PHE A 12 4.93 0.60 5.80
N ARG A 13 4.87 1.59 6.70
CA ARG A 13 4.52 1.37 8.09
C ARG A 13 3.35 2.25 8.43
N VAL A 14 2.32 1.67 9.05
CA VAL A 14 1.11 2.40 9.40
C VAL A 14 1.40 3.37 10.55
N ILE A 15 0.96 4.63 10.39
CA ILE A 15 1.05 5.62 11.45
C ILE A 15 -0.28 5.70 12.16
N LYS A 16 -1.36 5.94 11.41
CA LYS A 16 -2.69 5.97 11.99
C LYS A 16 -3.73 5.84 10.87
N VAL A 17 -4.94 5.50 11.27
CA VAL A 17 -6.08 5.42 10.37
C VAL A 17 -7.01 6.58 10.70
N ALA A 18 -7.16 7.51 9.76
CA ALA A 18 -7.96 8.72 9.94
C ALA A 18 -9.27 8.59 9.19
N LEU A 19 -10.08 7.62 9.62
CA LEU A 19 -11.37 7.32 8.99
C LEU A 19 -12.42 7.18 10.08
N GLY A 20 -13.68 7.10 9.67
CA GLY A 20 -14.76 6.98 10.61
C GLY A 20 -14.64 5.74 11.48
N LYS A 21 -15.37 5.74 12.60
CA LYS A 21 -15.18 4.72 13.62
C LYS A 21 -15.38 3.30 13.08
N GLU A 22 -16.43 3.08 12.29
CA GLU A 22 -16.71 1.75 11.79
C GLU A 22 -15.66 1.27 10.81
N VAL A 23 -15.30 2.12 9.86
CA VAL A 23 -14.29 1.75 8.86
C VAL A 23 -12.93 1.60 9.54
N GLY A 24 -12.59 2.49 10.44
CA GLY A 24 -11.34 2.43 11.16
C GLY A 24 -11.21 1.15 11.98
N LYS A 25 -12.30 0.74 12.64
CA LYS A 25 -12.27 -0.48 13.41
C LYS A 25 -12.06 -1.70 12.51
N ARG A 26 -12.77 -1.74 11.39
CA ARG A 26 -12.62 -2.85 10.45
C ARG A 26 -11.20 -2.95 9.93
N LEU A 27 -10.60 -1.82 9.59
CA LEU A 27 -9.23 -1.82 9.09
C LEU A 27 -8.24 -2.24 10.18
N ALA A 28 -8.47 -1.80 11.42
CA ALA A 28 -7.62 -2.22 12.52
C ALA A 28 -7.71 -3.72 12.74
N ASP A 29 -8.90 -4.29 12.63
CA ASP A 29 -9.07 -5.73 12.75
C ASP A 29 -8.35 -6.48 11.66
N MET A 30 -8.16 -5.87 10.48
CA MET A 30 -7.44 -6.47 9.38
C MET A 30 -5.92 -6.28 9.48
N GLY A 31 -5.46 -5.52 10.48
CA GLY A 31 -4.04 -5.35 10.70
C GLY A 31 -3.52 -3.94 10.54
N PHE A 32 -4.36 -2.97 10.18
CA PHE A 32 -3.91 -1.59 9.98
C PHE A 32 -3.87 -0.85 11.31
N THR A 33 -2.90 -1.22 12.13
CA THR A 33 -2.67 -0.58 13.41
C THR A 33 -1.30 0.10 13.40
N ALA A 34 -1.15 1.12 14.25
CA ALA A 34 0.10 1.90 14.29
C ALA A 34 1.30 0.99 14.49
N GLY A 35 2.31 1.19 13.66
CA GLY A 35 3.54 0.41 13.74
C GLY A 35 3.56 -0.84 12.88
N THR A 36 2.42 -1.26 12.34
CA THR A 36 2.38 -2.46 11.51
C THR A 36 2.94 -2.14 10.13
N GLU A 37 3.75 -3.04 9.60
CA GLU A 37 4.34 -2.87 8.27
C GLU A 37 3.61 -3.74 7.26
N GLY A 38 3.58 -3.25 6.02
CA GLY A 38 2.99 -3.98 4.92
C GLY A 38 3.58 -3.52 3.61
N ALA A 39 3.03 -4.03 2.51
CA ALA A 39 3.51 -3.68 1.18
C ALA A 39 2.34 -3.57 0.22
N VAL A 40 2.44 -2.62 -0.71
CA VAL A 40 1.46 -2.50 -1.79
C VAL A 40 1.88 -3.48 -2.87
N VAL A 41 1.07 -4.52 -3.08
CA VAL A 41 1.36 -5.52 -4.10
C VAL A 41 1.06 -4.95 -5.49
N ARG A 42 -0.09 -4.31 -5.63
CA ARG A 42 -0.44 -3.63 -6.88
C ARG A 42 -1.55 -2.63 -6.63
N LYS A 43 -1.63 -1.65 -7.50
CA LYS A 43 -2.71 -0.67 -7.48
C LYS A 43 -3.66 -0.96 -8.64
N GLY A 44 -4.95 -0.87 -8.37
CA GLY A 44 -5.95 -1.15 -9.38
C GLY A 44 -5.95 -0.14 -10.50
N PHE A 45 -6.44 -0.57 -11.65
CA PHE A 45 -6.52 0.26 -12.83
C PHE A 45 -7.56 1.35 -12.65
N LEU A 46 -7.28 2.54 -13.15
CA LEU A 46 -8.22 3.67 -13.11
C LEU A 46 -8.71 3.97 -11.70
N ARG A 47 -7.78 4.07 -10.75
CA ARG A 47 -8.08 4.39 -9.35
C ARG A 47 -8.90 3.31 -8.66
N GLY A 48 -8.76 2.08 -9.12
CA GLY A 48 -9.39 0.95 -8.47
C GLY A 48 -8.74 0.63 -7.14
N PRO A 49 -9.16 -0.47 -6.51
CA PRO A 49 -8.65 -0.82 -5.19
C PRO A 49 -7.18 -1.17 -5.23
N LEU A 50 -6.53 -1.03 -4.08
CA LEU A 50 -5.14 -1.43 -3.90
C LEU A 50 -5.12 -2.84 -3.33
N GLN A 51 -4.23 -3.68 -3.85
CA GLN A 51 -3.94 -4.97 -3.25
C GLN A 51 -2.75 -4.79 -2.31
N VAL A 52 -2.95 -5.07 -1.05
CA VAL A 52 -1.98 -4.80 -0.01
C VAL A 52 -1.70 -6.08 0.76
N ARG A 53 -0.42 -6.35 1.02
CA ARG A 53 -0.03 -7.46 1.89
C ARG A 53 0.28 -6.94 3.27
N ILE A 54 -0.43 -7.47 4.26
CA ILE A 54 -0.21 -7.09 5.65
C ILE A 54 -0.42 -8.31 6.51
N ARG A 55 0.50 -8.54 7.44
CA ARG A 55 0.49 -9.69 8.35
C ARG A 55 0.39 -11.02 7.60
N GLY A 56 0.99 -11.09 6.42
CA GLY A 56 0.99 -12.32 5.64
C GLY A 56 -0.26 -12.56 4.80
N TYR A 57 -1.19 -11.62 4.80
CA TYR A 57 -2.43 -11.75 4.03
C TYR A 57 -2.51 -10.67 2.97
N ASP A 58 -3.04 -11.03 1.81
CA ASP A 58 -3.32 -10.08 0.74
C ASP A 58 -4.78 -9.66 0.87
N ILE A 59 -5.00 -8.35 0.95
CA ILE A 59 -6.34 -7.79 1.07
C ILE A 59 -6.52 -6.67 0.07
N LEU A 60 -7.77 -6.40 -0.29
CA LEU A 60 -8.08 -5.29 -1.16
C LEU A 60 -8.59 -4.13 -0.33
N ILE A 61 -7.99 -2.97 -0.55
CA ILE A 61 -8.34 -1.73 0.15
C ILE A 61 -8.87 -0.76 -0.89
N ARG A 62 -10.05 -0.22 -0.65
CA ARG A 62 -10.62 0.75 -1.56
C ARG A 62 -9.81 2.03 -1.56
N ARG A 63 -9.81 2.73 -2.70
CA ARG A 63 -8.99 3.93 -2.84
C ARG A 63 -9.29 4.96 -1.75
N PHE A 64 -10.57 5.18 -1.44
CA PHE A 64 -10.89 6.18 -0.44
C PHE A 64 -10.45 5.75 0.96
N GLU A 65 -10.39 4.46 1.22
CA GLU A 65 -9.88 3.96 2.50
C GLU A 65 -8.36 4.19 2.57
N ALA A 66 -7.67 3.89 1.49
CA ALA A 66 -6.22 4.12 1.45
C ALA A 66 -5.88 5.58 1.63
N ALA A 67 -6.74 6.47 1.17
CA ALA A 67 -6.53 7.92 1.33
C ALA A 67 -6.66 8.36 2.77
N GLY A 68 -7.22 7.53 3.64
CA GLY A 68 -7.35 7.85 5.07
C GLY A 68 -6.40 7.07 5.97
N ILE A 69 -5.51 6.25 5.39
CA ILE A 69 -4.53 5.50 6.17
C ILE A 69 -3.19 6.21 6.04
N GLU A 70 -2.77 6.85 7.14
CA GLU A 70 -1.49 7.57 7.12
C GLU A 70 -0.35 6.58 7.35
N VAL A 71 0.67 6.67 6.49
CA VAL A 71 1.80 5.75 6.53
C VAL A 71 3.10 6.51 6.35
N GLU A 72 4.19 5.83 6.65
CA GLU A 72 5.52 6.31 6.31
C GLU A 72 6.21 5.26 5.46
N PRO A 73 7.11 5.68 4.56
CA PRO A 73 7.82 4.74 3.70
C PRO A 73 8.75 3.85 4.51
N VAL A 74 8.87 2.60 4.06
CA VAL A 74 9.92 1.70 4.52
C VAL A 74 10.76 1.44 3.29
N GLY A 75 12.01 1.90 3.30
CA GLY A 75 12.85 1.82 2.13
C GLY A 75 12.58 2.96 1.15
N ASP A 76 12.97 2.75 -0.08
CA ASP A 76 12.95 3.81 -1.11
C ASP A 76 11.80 3.60 -2.06
N TRP A 77 10.74 4.39 -1.90
CA TRP A 77 9.58 4.31 -2.76
C TRP A 77 9.89 4.69 -4.20
N SER A 78 10.87 5.54 -4.43
CA SER A 78 11.28 5.88 -5.80
C SER A 78 11.81 4.66 -6.52
N ALA A 79 12.62 3.85 -5.85
CA ALA A 79 13.14 2.63 -6.45
C ALA A 79 12.02 1.63 -6.73
N ALA A 80 11.06 1.50 -5.81
CA ALA A 80 9.93 0.60 -6.01
C ALA A 80 9.12 1.04 -7.23
N HIS A 81 8.87 2.34 -7.35
CA HIS A 81 8.13 2.87 -8.49
C HIS A 81 8.85 2.57 -9.81
N ASP A 82 10.15 2.81 -9.84
CA ASP A 82 10.92 2.55 -11.05
C ASP A 82 10.90 1.07 -11.41
N ALA A 83 11.06 0.21 -10.43
CA ALA A 83 11.06 -1.22 -10.66
C ALA A 83 9.72 -1.68 -11.24
N SER A 84 8.62 -1.17 -10.73
CA SER A 84 7.32 -1.60 -11.23
C SER A 84 7.07 -1.11 -12.64
N ARG A 85 7.69 -0.04 -13.04
CA ARG A 85 7.53 0.48 -14.38
C ARG A 85 8.18 -0.42 -15.42
N PHE A 86 9.28 -1.05 -15.03
CA PHE A 86 9.97 -1.91 -15.98
C PHE A 86 9.52 -3.32 -15.99
N PHE A 87 8.75 -3.81 -15.28
CA PHE A 87 8.39 -5.17 -15.25
C PHE A 87 7.51 -5.55 -16.10
N PRO A 88 7.48 -5.44 -16.70
CA PRO A 88 6.84 -5.88 -17.60
C PRO A 88 7.72 -6.02 -18.63
N TRP A 89 8.45 -6.01 -18.76
CA TRP A 89 9.21 -5.93 -19.73
C TRP A 89 10.44 -6.00 -19.72
N PHE A 90 10.51 -6.11 -19.31
CA PHE A 90 11.51 -5.98 -19.37
C PHE A 90 12.28 -6.05 -18.78
N ARG A 91 12.53 -6.22 -18.71
CA ARG A 91 13.23 -6.31 -18.32
C ARG A 91 13.98 -6.39 -18.00
N ARG A 92 14.18 -6.48 -18.17
CA ARG A 92 14.84 -6.54 -18.15
C ARG A 92 15.69 -6.57 -17.84
N SER A 93 15.78 -6.53 -18.00
CA SER A 93 16.54 -6.47 -17.81
C SER A 93 17.44 -6.46 -17.39
N LYS A 94 17.84 -6.40 -17.27
CA LYS A 94 18.46 -6.38 -16.94
C LYS A 94 19.17 -6.53 -16.61
N LYS A 95 19.28 -6.45 -16.59
CA LYS A 95 19.61 -6.68 -16.37
C LYS A 95 19.98 -6.97 -16.13
#